data_152916a6100fefcba580519ad99c848c
#
_entry.id   152916a6100fefcba580519ad99c848c
#
_cell.length_a   1.000
_cell.length_b   1.000
_cell.length_c   1.000
_cell.angle_alpha   90.00
_cell.angle_beta   90.00
_cell.angle_gamma   90.00
#
_symmetry.space_group_name_H-M   'P 1'
#
loop_
_entity.id
_entity.type
_entity.pdbx_description
1 polymer ?
#
loop_
_entity_poly.entity_id
_entity_poly.type
_entity_poly.pdbx_seq_one_letter_code
_entity_poly.pdbx_strand_id
1 'polypeptide(L)'
;FFKQKTAYEMLRSLVGSEMCIRDRYNNPDDPGEINHFQALCSALSATVGMGNIAGVAVAITSGGPGALFWMWVCALVGMATKFFTCSLAIMYRGTDHAGKAQGGPMYFIIEGLGKRWKPLALAFCFFGMFGCLPMVQSNQLTAIVGDMFFIPNEWLTDEAGTVSPLGKAMFGLVMAVCVGSVILGGITRIGKVASRLVPFMVLLYAACAIFILITHIQNVPAALGLILSDAFSGEAVAGGALGAVISTGVRRAAFSNEAGMGTEAMAHGAAKTSEPIREGLVAMLGPMIDTLIVCTITGLIILSTGVWKEAGDDVNGALLTASAFTQGIPLGGSYLLLVCVLCFSFSSMIGFSYYVTKCGIFLFGPGARIPLIFFYLIGIVVSAVIELGDVINFLDIMFGMMAIPTMLSALLLSPRVMGRAREYFAALGQAQ
;
A
#
# COMPACT_ATOMS: atom_id res chain seq x y z
N PHE A 1 7.54 -2.72 -26.80
CA PHE A 1 6.53 -2.40 -27.83
C PHE A 1 5.25 -3.16 -27.51
N PHE A 2 4.41 -2.62 -26.63
CA PHE A 2 3.03 -3.07 -26.45
C PHE A 2 2.25 -2.69 -27.72
N LYS A 3 1.77 -3.67 -28.47
CA LYS A 3 0.80 -3.39 -29.55
C LYS A 3 -0.43 -2.75 -28.89
N GLN A 4 -0.91 -1.63 -29.44
CA GLN A 4 -2.10 -0.88 -28.98
C GLN A 4 -3.33 -1.75 -28.68
N LYS A 5 -3.47 -2.91 -29.32
CA LYS A 5 -4.52 -3.91 -29.05
C LYS A 5 -4.46 -4.45 -27.61
N THR A 6 -3.28 -4.69 -27.03
CA THR A 6 -3.15 -5.27 -25.69
C THR A 6 -3.52 -4.27 -24.60
N ALA A 7 -3.18 -2.97 -24.78
CA ALA A 7 -3.57 -1.91 -23.84
C ALA A 7 -5.09 -1.64 -23.87
N TYR A 8 -5.70 -1.69 -25.05
CA TYR A 8 -7.15 -1.57 -25.21
C TYR A 8 -7.91 -2.77 -24.62
N GLU A 9 -7.40 -3.98 -24.82
CA GLU A 9 -7.97 -5.19 -24.23
C GLU A 9 -7.82 -5.21 -22.71
N MET A 10 -6.71 -4.69 -22.17
CA MET A 10 -6.52 -4.51 -20.72
C MET A 10 -7.49 -3.44 -20.17
N LEU A 11 -7.67 -2.30 -20.85
CA LEU A 11 -8.64 -1.26 -20.46
C LEU A 11 -10.09 -1.77 -20.56
N ARG A 12 -10.42 -2.53 -21.59
CA ARG A 12 -11.74 -3.16 -21.74
C ARG A 12 -12.00 -4.23 -20.67
N SER A 13 -10.96 -4.92 -20.22
CA SER A 13 -11.05 -5.88 -19.11
C SER A 13 -11.11 -5.20 -17.74
N LEU A 14 -10.60 -3.96 -17.60
CA LEU A 14 -10.83 -3.13 -16.40
C LEU A 14 -12.33 -2.78 -16.24
N VAL A 15 -13.02 -2.51 -17.33
CA VAL A 15 -14.50 -2.37 -17.35
C VAL A 15 -15.18 -3.74 -17.10
N GLY A 16 -14.55 -4.84 -17.52
CA GLY A 16 -14.99 -6.21 -17.23
C GLY A 16 -14.63 -6.73 -15.84
N SER A 17 -13.80 -5.98 -15.06
CA SER A 17 -13.36 -6.38 -13.72
C SER A 17 -14.48 -6.39 -12.69
N GLU A 18 -15.56 -5.61 -12.90
CA GLU A 18 -16.81 -5.77 -12.14
C GLU A 18 -17.37 -7.20 -12.25
N MET A 19 -17.19 -7.84 -13.41
CA MET A 19 -17.59 -9.23 -13.62
C MET A 19 -16.64 -10.23 -12.96
N CYS A 20 -15.35 -9.89 -12.79
CA CYS A 20 -14.37 -10.74 -12.13
C CYS A 20 -14.44 -10.67 -10.60
N ILE A 21 -14.93 -9.55 -10.04
CA ILE A 21 -15.07 -9.32 -8.59
C ILE A 21 -16.36 -9.96 -8.05
N ARG A 22 -17.38 -10.11 -8.90
CA ARG A 22 -18.66 -10.72 -8.51
C ARG A 22 -18.49 -12.24 -8.39
N ASP A 23 -19.08 -12.86 -7.35
CA ASP A 23 -19.02 -14.28 -6.95
C ASP A 23 -19.32 -15.32 -8.06
N ARG A 24 -19.64 -14.89 -9.27
CA ARG A 24 -19.99 -15.75 -10.42
C ARG A 24 -18.87 -16.68 -10.87
N TYR A 25 -17.61 -16.40 -10.50
CA TYR A 25 -16.42 -17.17 -10.90
C TYR A 25 -15.68 -17.82 -9.73
N ASN A 26 -16.24 -17.78 -8.52
CA ASN A 26 -15.69 -18.51 -7.40
C ASN A 26 -16.10 -19.98 -7.49
N ASN A 27 -15.18 -20.82 -7.96
CA ASN A 27 -15.32 -22.26 -7.80
C ASN A 27 -14.84 -22.64 -6.38
N PRO A 28 -15.69 -23.23 -5.52
CA PRO A 28 -15.29 -23.64 -4.18
C PRO A 28 -14.14 -24.66 -4.17
N ASP A 29 -13.97 -25.41 -5.25
CA ASP A 29 -12.98 -26.48 -5.40
C ASP A 29 -11.62 -25.96 -5.89
N ASP A 30 -11.54 -24.69 -6.32
CA ASP A 30 -10.27 -24.08 -6.75
C ASP A 30 -9.30 -23.93 -5.56
N PRO A 31 -7.99 -24.12 -5.80
CA PRO A 31 -6.97 -23.97 -4.76
C PRO A 31 -6.88 -22.52 -4.29
N GLY A 32 -6.83 -22.32 -2.95
CA GLY A 32 -6.74 -21.02 -2.31
C GLY A 32 -7.55 -20.97 -1.02
N GLU A 33 -7.43 -19.85 -0.27
CA GLU A 33 -8.05 -19.69 1.06
C GLU A 33 -9.13 -18.61 1.11
N ILE A 34 -9.08 -17.63 0.20
CA ILE A 34 -9.95 -16.45 0.17
C ILE A 34 -10.46 -16.18 -1.26
N ASN A 35 -11.62 -15.52 -1.40
CA ASN A 35 -12.13 -15.17 -2.73
C ASN A 35 -11.38 -13.97 -3.35
N HIS A 36 -11.59 -13.69 -4.64
CA HIS A 36 -10.93 -12.59 -5.37
C HIS A 36 -11.13 -11.23 -4.70
N PHE A 37 -12.34 -10.92 -4.25
CA PHE A 37 -12.63 -9.66 -3.56
C PHE A 37 -11.90 -9.56 -2.22
N GLN A 38 -11.85 -10.64 -1.45
CA GLN A 38 -11.09 -10.69 -0.20
C GLN A 38 -9.58 -10.58 -0.45
N ALA A 39 -9.06 -11.14 -1.55
CA ALA A 39 -7.67 -11.01 -1.93
C ALA A 39 -7.33 -9.56 -2.28
N LEU A 40 -8.15 -8.91 -3.11
CA LEU A 40 -8.01 -7.50 -3.43
C LEU A 40 -8.10 -6.62 -2.17
N CYS A 41 -9.13 -6.83 -1.33
CA CYS A 41 -9.27 -6.07 -0.08
C CYS A 41 -8.11 -6.32 0.89
N SER A 42 -7.56 -7.55 0.95
CA SER A 42 -6.40 -7.85 1.77
C SER A 42 -5.14 -7.15 1.25
N ALA A 43 -4.95 -7.07 -0.07
CA ALA A 43 -3.87 -6.29 -0.66
C ALA A 43 -4.08 -4.79 -0.44
N LEU A 44 -5.29 -4.27 -0.69
CA LEU A 44 -5.63 -2.86 -0.47
C LEU A 44 -5.57 -2.48 1.01
N SER A 45 -5.84 -3.40 1.94
CA SER A 45 -5.71 -3.12 3.38
C SER A 45 -4.28 -2.80 3.78
N ALA A 46 -3.29 -3.37 3.10
CA ALA A 46 -1.89 -3.05 3.30
C ALA A 46 -1.50 -1.72 2.64
N THR A 47 -1.92 -1.51 1.40
CA THR A 47 -1.50 -0.39 0.56
C THR A 47 -2.28 0.90 0.84
N VAL A 48 -3.62 0.86 0.86
CA VAL A 48 -4.45 2.03 1.17
C VAL A 48 -4.40 2.31 2.67
N GLY A 49 -3.51 3.22 3.05
CA GLY A 49 -3.17 3.48 4.44
C GLY A 49 -2.51 4.83 4.66
N MET A 50 -1.57 4.87 5.59
CA MET A 50 -0.82 6.08 5.91
C MET A 50 0.04 6.58 4.75
N GLY A 51 0.39 5.72 3.78
CA GLY A 51 1.06 6.11 2.55
C GLY A 51 0.27 7.14 1.74
N ASN A 52 -1.05 6.98 1.68
CA ASN A 52 -1.94 7.88 0.95
C ASN A 52 -2.18 9.23 1.65
N ILE A 53 -2.01 9.28 2.95
CA ILE A 53 -2.23 10.48 3.78
C ILE A 53 -0.89 11.16 4.07
N ALA A 54 -0.04 10.51 4.85
CA ALA A 54 1.25 11.03 5.25
C ALA A 54 2.28 11.00 4.13
N GLY A 55 2.30 9.93 3.32
CA GLY A 55 3.26 9.79 2.22
C GLY A 55 3.05 10.82 1.11
N VAL A 56 1.81 11.19 0.80
CA VAL A 56 1.50 12.25 -0.17
C VAL A 56 1.90 13.62 0.39
N ALA A 57 1.63 13.87 1.68
CA ALA A 57 2.08 15.10 2.34
C ALA A 57 3.60 15.24 2.28
N VAL A 58 4.34 14.17 2.62
CA VAL A 58 5.81 14.11 2.50
C VAL A 58 6.26 14.30 1.05
N ALA A 59 5.55 13.74 0.06
CA ALA A 59 5.88 13.95 -1.36
C ALA A 59 5.82 15.44 -1.73
N ILE A 60 4.78 16.14 -1.30
CA ILE A 60 4.57 17.57 -1.58
C ILE A 60 5.59 18.45 -0.84
N THR A 61 5.86 18.17 0.44
CA THR A 61 6.81 18.98 1.24
C THR A 61 8.26 18.78 0.83
N SER A 62 8.66 17.54 0.50
CA SER A 62 10.06 17.21 0.17
C SER A 62 10.37 17.28 -1.32
N GLY A 63 9.39 17.05 -2.20
CA GLY A 63 9.57 16.99 -3.65
C GLY A 63 8.80 18.05 -4.43
N GLY A 64 8.03 18.88 -3.76
CA GLY A 64 7.14 19.84 -4.41
C GLY A 64 5.84 19.21 -4.95
N PRO A 65 4.89 20.06 -5.40
CA PRO A 65 3.62 19.62 -6.00
C PRO A 65 3.80 18.68 -7.20
N GLY A 66 4.85 18.85 -8.00
CA GLY A 66 5.17 18.02 -9.16
C GLY A 66 5.47 16.57 -8.85
N ALA A 67 5.86 16.24 -7.61
CA ALA A 67 6.06 14.86 -7.18
C ALA A 67 4.78 14.02 -7.38
N LEU A 68 3.58 14.64 -7.26
CA LEU A 68 2.31 13.95 -7.48
C LEU A 68 2.13 13.47 -8.93
N PHE A 69 2.59 14.23 -9.92
CA PHE A 69 2.61 13.79 -11.31
C PHE A 69 3.44 12.52 -11.49
N TRP A 70 4.62 12.47 -10.88
CA TRP A 70 5.49 11.30 -10.96
C TRP A 70 4.94 10.11 -10.17
N MET A 71 4.13 10.35 -9.13
CA MET A 71 3.34 9.30 -8.48
C MET A 71 2.33 8.69 -9.47
N TRP A 72 1.64 9.48 -10.30
CA TRP A 72 0.72 8.97 -11.32
C TRP A 72 1.44 8.09 -12.34
N VAL A 73 2.59 8.57 -12.86
CA VAL A 73 3.41 7.78 -13.81
C VAL A 73 3.83 6.45 -13.17
N CYS A 74 4.31 6.49 -11.93
CA CYS A 74 4.68 5.28 -11.19
C CYS A 74 3.49 4.34 -11.00
N ALA A 75 2.28 4.85 -10.73
CA ALA A 75 1.09 4.03 -10.56
C ALA A 75 0.69 3.29 -11.84
N LEU A 76 0.77 3.95 -13.00
CA LEU A 76 0.50 3.32 -14.30
C LEU A 76 1.46 2.17 -14.59
N VAL A 77 2.76 2.36 -14.32
CA VAL A 77 3.76 1.29 -14.40
C VAL A 77 3.49 0.21 -13.35
N GLY A 78 3.08 0.63 -12.15
CA GLY A 78 2.73 -0.24 -11.04
C GLY A 78 1.56 -1.17 -11.33
N MET A 79 0.54 -0.69 -12.07
CA MET A 79 -0.57 -1.54 -12.53
C MET A 79 -0.08 -2.70 -13.38
N ALA A 80 0.79 -2.41 -14.36
CA ALA A 80 1.40 -3.46 -15.18
C ALA A 80 2.26 -4.41 -14.33
N THR A 81 3.05 -3.88 -13.40
CA THR A 81 3.90 -4.68 -12.52
C THR A 81 3.07 -5.66 -11.68
N LYS A 82 1.98 -5.17 -11.05
CA LYS A 82 1.08 -6.03 -10.26
C LYS A 82 0.38 -7.09 -11.10
N PHE A 83 0.04 -6.78 -12.35
CA PHE A 83 -0.46 -7.80 -13.26
C PHE A 83 0.51 -8.98 -13.39
N PHE A 84 1.80 -8.71 -13.62
CA PHE A 84 2.80 -9.76 -13.76
C PHE A 84 3.06 -10.50 -12.44
N THR A 85 3.29 -9.78 -11.34
CA THR A 85 3.64 -10.40 -10.05
C THR A 85 2.51 -11.25 -9.48
N CYS A 86 1.26 -10.81 -9.59
CA CYS A 86 0.11 -11.55 -9.09
C CYS A 86 -0.28 -12.72 -10.01
N SER A 87 -0.15 -12.58 -11.35
CA SER A 87 -0.28 -13.72 -12.25
C SER A 87 0.77 -14.79 -11.95
N LEU A 88 2.03 -14.41 -11.73
CA LEU A 88 3.11 -15.33 -11.35
C LEU A 88 2.85 -16.01 -10.01
N ALA A 89 2.28 -15.28 -9.03
CA ALA A 89 1.95 -15.84 -7.73
C ALA A 89 0.91 -16.97 -7.82
N ILE A 90 0.04 -16.95 -8.83
CA ILE A 90 -0.92 -18.02 -9.09
C ILE A 90 -0.30 -19.12 -9.97
N MET A 91 0.45 -18.76 -11.02
CA MET A 91 1.10 -19.72 -11.93
C MET A 91 2.09 -20.64 -11.23
N TYR A 92 2.80 -20.12 -10.24
CA TYR A 92 3.90 -20.82 -9.55
C TYR A 92 3.65 -20.89 -8.05
N ARG A 93 2.44 -21.33 -7.67
CA ARG A 93 2.12 -21.63 -6.28
C ARG A 93 2.97 -22.78 -5.76
N GLY A 94 3.49 -22.63 -4.54
CA GLY A 94 3.97 -23.75 -3.75
C GLY A 94 2.86 -24.29 -2.85
N THR A 95 3.22 -25.21 -1.99
CA THR A 95 2.36 -25.74 -0.93
C THR A 95 3.04 -25.58 0.42
N ASP A 96 2.26 -25.32 1.47
CA ASP A 96 2.75 -25.38 2.83
C ASP A 96 2.74 -26.82 3.37
N HIS A 97 3.20 -26.97 4.62
CA HIS A 97 3.26 -28.28 5.28
C HIS A 97 1.87 -28.93 5.51
N ALA A 98 0.79 -28.16 5.39
CA ALA A 98 -0.59 -28.63 5.46
C ALA A 98 -1.20 -28.89 4.08
N GLY A 99 -0.42 -28.81 3.01
CA GLY A 99 -0.89 -29.00 1.62
C GLY A 99 -1.67 -27.81 1.05
N LYS A 100 -1.72 -26.66 1.75
CA LYS A 100 -2.43 -25.48 1.26
C LYS A 100 -1.61 -24.73 0.23
N ALA A 101 -2.28 -24.23 -0.80
CA ALA A 101 -1.67 -23.43 -1.85
C ALA A 101 -1.09 -22.14 -1.30
N GLN A 102 0.17 -21.85 -1.63
CA GLN A 102 0.93 -20.71 -1.17
C GLN A 102 1.52 -19.95 -2.36
N GLY A 103 1.16 -18.67 -2.52
CA GLY A 103 1.72 -17.81 -3.56
C GLY A 103 2.62 -16.71 -2.96
N GLY A 104 3.37 -16.04 -3.83
CA GLY A 104 4.25 -14.94 -3.49
C GLY A 104 5.61 -15.04 -4.17
N PRO A 105 6.45 -13.97 -4.10
CA PRO A 105 7.73 -13.92 -4.79
C PRO A 105 8.66 -15.09 -4.45
N MET A 106 8.71 -15.51 -3.19
CA MET A 106 9.54 -16.63 -2.77
C MET A 106 9.22 -17.94 -3.50
N TYR A 107 7.94 -18.15 -3.85
CA TYR A 107 7.51 -19.34 -4.55
C TYR A 107 7.74 -19.23 -6.06
N PHE A 108 7.34 -18.13 -6.72
CA PHE A 108 7.54 -18.03 -8.16
C PHE A 108 9.02 -17.87 -8.54
N ILE A 109 9.89 -17.41 -7.63
CA ILE A 109 11.34 -17.42 -7.83
C ILE A 109 11.84 -18.88 -7.90
N ILE A 110 11.44 -19.72 -6.94
CA ILE A 110 11.95 -21.10 -6.86
C ILE A 110 11.30 -22.00 -7.92
N GLU A 111 9.97 -21.96 -8.05
CA GLU A 111 9.23 -22.81 -8.97
C GLU A 111 9.33 -22.34 -10.44
N GLY A 112 9.42 -21.02 -10.65
CA GLY A 112 9.52 -20.43 -11.98
C GLY A 112 10.95 -20.38 -12.54
N LEU A 113 11.93 -19.96 -11.74
CA LEU A 113 13.32 -19.81 -12.18
C LEU A 113 14.19 -21.03 -11.81
N GLY A 114 13.73 -21.83 -10.84
CA GLY A 114 14.42 -23.04 -10.38
C GLY A 114 15.21 -22.86 -9.08
N LYS A 115 15.59 -23.98 -8.47
CA LYS A 115 16.21 -24.06 -7.14
C LYS A 115 17.53 -23.25 -6.98
N ARG A 116 18.23 -22.96 -8.09
CA ARG A 116 19.45 -22.14 -8.08
C ARG A 116 19.18 -20.70 -7.61
N TRP A 117 17.96 -20.22 -7.77
CA TRP A 117 17.55 -18.86 -7.40
C TRP A 117 17.04 -18.78 -5.94
N LYS A 118 17.13 -19.87 -5.18
CA LYS A 118 16.73 -19.89 -3.76
C LYS A 118 17.34 -18.74 -2.92
N PRO A 119 18.63 -18.35 -3.09
CA PRO A 119 19.17 -17.21 -2.35
C PRO A 119 18.40 -15.91 -2.57
N LEU A 120 17.88 -15.68 -3.79
CA LEU A 120 17.07 -14.51 -4.11
C LEU A 120 15.71 -14.54 -3.38
N ALA A 121 15.09 -15.72 -3.27
CA ALA A 121 13.86 -15.92 -2.51
C ALA A 121 14.07 -15.70 -1.00
N LEU A 122 15.21 -16.15 -0.47
CA LEU A 122 15.58 -15.92 0.93
C LEU A 122 15.82 -14.44 1.21
N ALA A 123 16.52 -13.73 0.31
CA ALA A 123 16.73 -12.28 0.40
C ALA A 123 15.39 -11.52 0.41
N PHE A 124 14.48 -11.85 -0.51
CA PHE A 124 13.13 -11.29 -0.51
C PHE A 124 12.44 -11.48 0.85
N CYS A 125 12.43 -12.69 1.38
CA CYS A 125 11.77 -12.98 2.65
C CYS A 125 12.44 -12.27 3.84
N PHE A 126 13.77 -12.17 3.86
CA PHE A 126 14.49 -11.45 4.89
C PHE A 126 14.11 -9.96 4.91
N PHE A 127 14.24 -9.28 3.79
CA PHE A 127 13.88 -7.87 3.71
C PHE A 127 12.38 -7.65 3.88
N GLY A 128 11.54 -8.57 3.38
CA GLY A 128 10.09 -8.53 3.53
C GLY A 128 9.62 -8.65 4.98
N MET A 129 10.31 -9.44 5.79
CA MET A 129 9.99 -9.58 7.23
C MET A 129 10.18 -8.25 7.98
N PHE A 130 11.17 -7.45 7.61
CA PHE A 130 11.43 -6.14 8.21
C PHE A 130 10.68 -5.00 7.51
N GLY A 131 10.63 -5.02 6.18
CA GLY A 131 9.97 -3.98 5.38
C GLY A 131 8.45 -3.93 5.55
N CYS A 132 7.83 -5.07 5.87
CA CYS A 132 6.40 -5.11 6.17
C CYS A 132 6.07 -4.88 7.67
N LEU A 133 7.01 -4.38 8.49
CA LEU A 133 6.66 -3.87 9.81
C LEU A 133 5.81 -2.61 9.67
N PRO A 134 4.77 -2.42 10.52
CA PRO A 134 3.81 -1.33 10.36
C PRO A 134 4.32 -0.03 10.98
N MET A 135 5.55 0.36 10.61
CA MET A 135 6.27 1.42 11.30
C MET A 135 5.62 2.80 11.09
N VAL A 136 5.30 3.17 9.84
CA VAL A 136 4.66 4.45 9.54
C VAL A 136 3.26 4.52 10.13
N GLN A 137 2.50 3.42 10.06
CA GLN A 137 1.14 3.36 10.57
C GLN A 137 1.09 3.60 12.09
N SER A 138 1.95 2.92 12.82
CA SER A 138 2.04 3.09 14.28
C SER A 138 2.55 4.48 14.66
N ASN A 139 3.62 4.95 14.01
CA ASN A 139 4.22 6.25 14.27
C ASN A 139 3.23 7.40 14.01
N GLN A 140 2.63 7.45 12.82
CA GLN A 140 1.76 8.56 12.42
C GLN A 140 0.41 8.55 13.15
N LEU A 141 -0.14 7.38 13.48
CA LEU A 141 -1.33 7.31 14.31
C LEU A 141 -1.04 7.80 15.73
N THR A 142 0.14 7.48 16.28
CA THR A 142 0.58 7.99 17.59
C THR A 142 0.76 9.52 17.56
N ALA A 143 1.31 10.07 16.48
CA ALA A 143 1.48 11.50 16.32
C ALA A 143 0.13 12.24 16.31
N ILE A 144 -0.84 11.79 15.49
CA ILE A 144 -2.17 12.42 15.41
C ILE A 144 -2.93 12.32 16.73
N VAL A 145 -2.93 11.15 17.38
CA VAL A 145 -3.62 10.97 18.66
C VAL A 145 -2.93 11.79 19.75
N GLY A 146 -1.60 11.88 19.69
CA GLY A 146 -0.82 12.73 20.58
C GLY A 146 -1.18 14.20 20.47
N ASP A 147 -1.21 14.73 19.25
CA ASP A 147 -1.56 16.13 18.96
C ASP A 147 -3.01 16.47 19.35
N MET A 148 -3.96 15.57 19.08
CA MET A 148 -5.37 15.84 19.32
C MET A 148 -5.82 15.62 20.77
N PHE A 149 -5.20 14.69 21.50
CA PHE A 149 -5.71 14.29 22.83
C PHE A 149 -4.66 14.39 23.93
N PHE A 150 -3.42 13.96 23.71
CA PHE A 150 -2.45 13.87 24.80
C PHE A 150 -1.89 15.24 25.13
N ILE A 151 -1.49 16.01 24.15
CA ILE A 151 -0.90 17.35 24.34
C ILE A 151 -1.94 18.33 24.93
N PRO A 152 -3.17 18.49 24.38
CA PRO A 152 -4.14 19.45 24.90
C PRO A 152 -4.64 19.13 26.31
N ASN A 153 -4.57 17.88 26.75
CA ASN A 153 -5.00 17.45 28.09
C ASN A 153 -3.81 17.19 29.02
N GLU A 154 -2.58 17.46 28.58
CA GLU A 154 -1.34 17.21 29.33
C GLU A 154 -1.20 15.73 29.78
N TRP A 155 -1.75 14.80 28.99
CA TRP A 155 -1.69 13.38 29.29
C TRP A 155 -0.40 12.77 28.73
N LEU A 156 0.38 12.15 29.62
CA LEU A 156 1.59 11.44 29.21
C LEU A 156 2.57 12.35 28.42
N THR A 157 2.57 13.65 28.71
CA THR A 157 3.50 14.62 28.15
C THR A 157 4.77 14.70 28.98
N ASP A 158 5.84 15.15 28.36
CA ASP A 158 7.12 15.47 29.01
C ASP A 158 7.20 16.97 29.42
N GLU A 159 8.32 17.36 30.00
CA GLU A 159 8.56 18.75 30.41
C GLU A 159 8.58 19.74 29.23
N ALA A 160 8.83 19.26 28.03
CA ALA A 160 8.80 20.06 26.79
C ALA A 160 7.38 20.21 26.21
N GLY A 161 6.35 19.62 26.82
CA GLY A 161 4.96 19.65 26.36
C GLY A 161 4.72 18.72 25.17
N THR A 162 5.63 17.79 24.87
CA THR A 162 5.46 16.77 23.84
C THR A 162 5.06 15.44 24.46
N VAL A 163 4.49 14.52 23.65
CA VAL A 163 4.12 13.19 24.15
C VAL A 163 5.38 12.42 24.56
N SER A 164 5.45 12.04 25.83
CA SER A 164 6.61 11.32 26.39
C SER A 164 6.83 9.95 25.68
N PRO A 165 8.07 9.43 25.62
CA PRO A 165 8.34 8.11 25.05
C PRO A 165 7.51 7.01 25.70
N LEU A 166 7.25 7.10 27.02
CA LEU A 166 6.38 6.18 27.73
C LEU A 166 4.93 6.27 27.23
N GLY A 167 4.42 7.48 27.02
CA GLY A 167 3.08 7.71 26.48
C GLY A 167 2.91 7.11 25.09
N LYS A 168 3.90 7.34 24.21
CA LYS A 168 3.94 6.74 22.87
C LYS A 168 3.97 5.21 22.93
N ALA A 169 4.77 4.62 23.82
CA ALA A 169 4.86 3.17 23.99
C ALA A 169 3.57 2.57 24.55
N MET A 170 2.91 3.21 25.50
CA MET A 170 1.61 2.77 26.04
C MET A 170 0.53 2.78 24.97
N PHE A 171 0.46 3.81 24.15
CA PHE A 171 -0.47 3.85 23.01
C PHE A 171 -0.13 2.78 21.97
N GLY A 172 1.15 2.57 21.68
CA GLY A 172 1.64 1.47 20.84
C GLY A 172 1.20 0.10 21.35
N LEU A 173 1.21 -0.12 22.67
CA LEU A 173 0.74 -1.35 23.29
C LEU A 173 -0.78 -1.55 23.08
N VAL A 174 -1.58 -0.51 23.23
CA VAL A 174 -3.03 -0.57 22.96
C VAL A 174 -3.28 -0.97 21.50
N MET A 175 -2.56 -0.33 20.55
CA MET A 175 -2.65 -0.70 19.14
C MET A 175 -2.25 -2.16 18.91
N ALA A 176 -1.15 -2.63 19.53
CA ALA A 176 -0.68 -4.01 19.40
C ALA A 176 -1.72 -5.03 19.92
N VAL A 177 -2.39 -4.75 21.03
CA VAL A 177 -3.47 -5.61 21.55
C VAL A 177 -4.64 -5.67 20.58
N CYS A 178 -5.09 -4.52 20.06
CA CYS A 178 -6.19 -4.46 19.10
C CYS A 178 -5.87 -5.22 17.80
N VAL A 179 -4.69 -4.98 17.21
CA VAL A 179 -4.23 -5.68 16.01
C VAL A 179 -4.06 -7.18 16.29
N GLY A 180 -3.44 -7.55 17.41
CA GLY A 180 -3.24 -8.92 17.85
C GLY A 180 -4.53 -9.73 17.90
N SER A 181 -5.63 -9.11 18.36
CA SER A 181 -6.96 -9.74 18.41
C SER A 181 -7.46 -10.22 17.05
N VAL A 182 -7.04 -9.58 15.96
CA VAL A 182 -7.44 -9.93 14.58
C VAL A 182 -6.47 -10.92 13.95
N ILE A 183 -5.14 -10.64 14.03
CA ILE A 183 -4.13 -11.38 13.26
C ILE A 183 -3.93 -12.82 13.71
N LEU A 184 -4.27 -13.15 14.96
CA LEU A 184 -4.25 -14.53 15.46
C LEU A 184 -5.15 -15.48 14.65
N GLY A 185 -6.18 -14.97 13.98
CA GLY A 185 -7.09 -15.74 13.12
C GLY A 185 -6.56 -16.04 11.71
N GLY A 186 -5.37 -15.57 11.34
CA GLY A 186 -4.73 -15.80 10.03
C GLY A 186 -5.44 -15.12 8.87
N ILE A 187 -5.04 -15.50 7.62
CA ILE A 187 -5.48 -14.81 6.39
C ILE A 187 -7.01 -14.80 6.19
N THR A 188 -7.70 -15.84 6.59
CA THR A 188 -9.16 -15.92 6.46
C THR A 188 -9.89 -14.87 7.31
N ARG A 189 -9.41 -14.63 8.54
CA ARG A 189 -9.94 -13.59 9.41
C ARG A 189 -9.53 -12.21 8.93
N ILE A 190 -8.29 -12.05 8.52
CA ILE A 190 -7.76 -10.83 7.90
C ILE A 190 -8.61 -10.46 6.68
N GLY A 191 -8.84 -11.39 5.75
CA GLY A 191 -9.66 -11.15 4.56
C GLY A 191 -11.10 -10.77 4.87
N LYS A 192 -11.73 -11.38 5.91
CA LYS A 192 -13.07 -11.02 6.34
C LYS A 192 -13.15 -9.60 6.95
N VAL A 193 -12.16 -9.20 7.72
CA VAL A 193 -12.09 -7.85 8.29
C VAL A 193 -11.78 -6.83 7.19
N ALA A 194 -10.79 -7.09 6.37
CA ALA A 194 -10.38 -6.21 5.27
C ALA A 194 -11.52 -5.97 4.27
N SER A 195 -12.28 -7.02 3.90
CA SER A 195 -13.39 -6.89 2.94
C SER A 195 -14.55 -5.99 3.41
N ARG A 196 -14.63 -5.68 4.71
CA ARG A 196 -15.59 -4.72 5.27
C ARG A 196 -14.96 -3.37 5.54
N LEU A 197 -13.74 -3.37 6.10
CA LEU A 197 -13.06 -2.16 6.53
C LEU A 197 -12.57 -1.33 5.35
N VAL A 198 -11.99 -1.98 4.32
CA VAL A 198 -11.40 -1.26 3.17
C VAL A 198 -12.45 -0.47 2.37
N PRO A 199 -13.58 -1.04 1.93
CA PRO A 199 -14.60 -0.24 1.26
C PRO A 199 -15.14 0.91 2.13
N PHE A 200 -15.38 0.66 3.42
CA PHE A 200 -15.84 1.67 4.34
C PHE A 200 -14.86 2.84 4.46
N MET A 201 -13.56 2.56 4.71
CA MET A 201 -12.56 3.60 4.90
C MET A 201 -12.31 4.41 3.64
N VAL A 202 -12.28 3.77 2.46
CA VAL A 202 -12.09 4.46 1.18
C VAL A 202 -13.28 5.36 0.87
N LEU A 203 -14.50 4.87 1.06
CA LEU A 203 -15.71 5.67 0.82
C LEU A 203 -15.83 6.84 1.81
N LEU A 204 -15.53 6.61 3.09
CA LEU A 204 -15.54 7.68 4.10
C LEU A 204 -14.53 8.76 3.75
N TYR A 205 -13.28 8.37 3.46
CA TYR A 205 -12.23 9.30 3.09
C TYR A 205 -12.59 10.07 1.81
N ALA A 206 -13.05 9.36 0.77
CA ALA A 206 -13.44 9.99 -0.49
C ALA A 206 -14.61 10.98 -0.30
N ALA A 207 -15.59 10.66 0.54
CA ALA A 207 -16.73 11.55 0.80
C ALA A 207 -16.26 12.85 1.49
N CYS A 208 -15.43 12.75 2.53
CA CYS A 208 -14.85 13.94 3.20
C CYS A 208 -14.00 14.76 2.22
N ALA A 209 -13.18 14.10 1.45
CA ALA A 209 -12.28 14.71 0.49
C ALA A 209 -13.02 15.42 -0.65
N ILE A 210 -14.04 14.79 -1.23
CA ILE A 210 -14.88 15.40 -2.27
C ILE A 210 -15.59 16.62 -1.71
N PHE A 211 -16.07 16.58 -0.47
CA PHE A 211 -16.67 17.74 0.19
C PHE A 211 -15.70 18.91 0.26
N ILE A 212 -14.44 18.67 0.70
CA ILE A 212 -13.40 19.73 0.76
C ILE A 212 -13.09 20.26 -0.64
N LEU A 213 -12.99 19.40 -1.65
CA LEU A 213 -12.73 19.84 -3.02
C LEU A 213 -13.86 20.65 -3.63
N ILE A 214 -15.13 20.33 -3.29
CA ILE A 214 -16.28 21.12 -3.72
C ILE A 214 -16.25 22.51 -3.08
N THR A 215 -15.94 22.61 -1.79
CA THR A 215 -15.85 23.92 -1.10
C THR A 215 -14.69 24.77 -1.60
N HIS A 216 -13.62 24.13 -2.14
CA HIS A 216 -12.45 24.79 -2.69
C HIS A 216 -12.33 24.63 -4.21
N ILE A 217 -13.45 24.41 -4.92
CA ILE A 217 -13.46 24.06 -6.35
C ILE A 217 -12.74 25.10 -7.23
N GLN A 218 -12.75 26.36 -6.83
CA GLN A 218 -12.07 27.45 -7.56
C GLN A 218 -10.54 27.29 -7.58
N ASN A 219 -9.96 26.63 -6.55
CA ASN A 219 -8.53 26.43 -6.41
C ASN A 219 -8.06 25.13 -7.11
N VAL A 220 -8.96 24.20 -7.41
CA VAL A 220 -8.61 22.89 -8.00
C VAL A 220 -7.92 23.02 -9.36
N PRO A 221 -8.38 23.86 -10.32
CA PRO A 221 -7.67 24.05 -11.59
C PRO A 221 -6.25 24.59 -11.41
N ALA A 222 -6.06 25.53 -10.48
CA ALA A 222 -4.74 26.08 -10.17
C ALA A 222 -3.82 25.02 -9.53
N ALA A 223 -4.35 24.17 -8.63
CA ALA A 223 -3.62 23.05 -8.05
C ALA A 223 -3.16 22.04 -9.11
N LEU A 224 -4.05 21.67 -10.04
CA LEU A 224 -3.70 20.79 -11.18
C LEU A 224 -2.63 21.40 -12.09
N GLY A 225 -2.79 22.72 -12.40
CA GLY A 225 -1.79 23.46 -13.17
C GLY A 225 -0.43 23.47 -12.47
N LEU A 226 -0.41 23.65 -11.14
CA LEU A 226 0.80 23.64 -10.35
C LEU A 226 1.48 22.28 -10.35
N ILE A 227 0.73 21.17 -10.22
CA ILE A 227 1.27 19.82 -10.31
C ILE A 227 1.98 19.61 -11.64
N LEU A 228 1.35 20.01 -12.74
CA LEU A 228 1.90 19.81 -14.08
C LEU A 228 3.10 20.73 -14.35
N SER A 229 3.04 22.00 -13.95
CA SER A 229 4.13 22.94 -14.19
C SER A 229 5.36 22.62 -13.35
N ASP A 230 5.17 22.25 -12.08
CA ASP A 230 6.26 21.94 -11.16
C ASP A 230 6.94 20.59 -11.53
N ALA A 231 6.18 19.63 -12.06
CA ALA A 231 6.72 18.34 -12.50
C ALA A 231 7.81 18.46 -13.58
N PHE A 232 7.83 19.57 -14.33
CA PHE A 232 8.76 19.81 -15.45
C PHE A 232 9.43 21.17 -15.36
N SER A 233 9.42 21.84 -14.19
CA SER A 233 9.97 23.19 -14.06
C SER A 233 11.47 23.27 -14.40
N GLY A 234 11.86 24.36 -15.08
CA GLY A 234 13.23 24.55 -15.53
C GLY A 234 14.25 24.74 -14.39
N GLU A 235 13.84 25.24 -13.24
CA GLU A 235 14.67 25.31 -12.03
C GLU A 235 15.03 23.92 -11.53
N ALA A 236 14.10 22.97 -11.64
CA ALA A 236 14.34 21.56 -11.38
C ALA A 236 15.35 20.94 -12.37
N VAL A 237 15.31 21.35 -13.64
CA VAL A 237 16.22 20.82 -14.69
C VAL A 237 17.65 21.35 -14.54
N ALA A 238 17.83 22.64 -14.19
CA ALA A 238 19.14 23.29 -14.14
C ALA A 238 20.01 22.88 -12.93
N GLY A 239 19.40 22.44 -11.82
CA GLY A 239 20.10 22.15 -10.56
C GLY A 239 20.15 20.69 -10.12
N GLY A 240 19.75 19.73 -10.97
CA GLY A 240 19.54 18.33 -10.51
C GLY A 240 18.26 18.14 -9.70
N ALA A 241 17.47 19.19 -9.48
CA ALA A 241 16.23 19.17 -8.71
C ALA A 241 15.13 18.35 -9.39
N LEU A 242 15.09 18.26 -10.74
CA LEU A 242 14.17 17.39 -11.45
C LEU A 242 14.36 15.92 -11.03
N GLY A 243 15.59 15.47 -10.90
CA GLY A 243 15.91 14.13 -10.39
C GLY A 243 15.37 13.91 -8.98
N ALA A 244 15.39 14.94 -8.13
CA ALA A 244 14.85 14.88 -6.77
C ALA A 244 13.31 14.77 -6.78
N VAL A 245 12.61 15.59 -7.59
CA VAL A 245 11.13 15.54 -7.74
C VAL A 245 10.67 14.18 -8.24
N ILE A 246 11.32 13.66 -9.31
CA ILE A 246 11.05 12.34 -9.87
C ILE A 246 11.30 11.25 -8.80
N SER A 247 12.47 11.29 -8.17
CA SER A 247 12.86 10.30 -7.17
C SER A 247 11.91 10.30 -5.98
N THR A 248 11.52 11.47 -5.48
CA THR A 248 10.56 11.59 -4.39
C THR A 248 9.19 11.06 -4.81
N GLY A 249 8.67 11.46 -5.97
CA GLY A 249 7.38 10.98 -6.49
C GLY A 249 7.37 9.46 -6.65
N VAL A 250 8.40 8.87 -7.26
CA VAL A 250 8.51 7.42 -7.45
C VAL A 250 8.62 6.68 -6.11
N ARG A 251 9.46 7.16 -5.18
CA ARG A 251 9.62 6.53 -3.85
C ARG A 251 8.31 6.55 -3.07
N ARG A 252 7.62 7.69 -3.04
CA ARG A 252 6.35 7.81 -2.30
C ARG A 252 5.22 7.02 -2.95
N ALA A 253 5.17 6.95 -4.28
CA ALA A 253 4.23 6.07 -4.99
C ALA A 253 4.52 4.59 -4.70
N ALA A 254 5.77 4.17 -4.81
CA ALA A 254 6.18 2.80 -4.52
C ALA A 254 5.87 2.43 -3.06
N PHE A 255 6.08 3.36 -2.11
CA PHE A 255 5.70 3.18 -0.72
C PHE A 255 4.17 3.05 -0.54
N SER A 256 3.37 3.84 -1.29
CA SER A 256 1.92 3.82 -1.18
C SER A 256 1.32 2.56 -1.81
N ASN A 257 1.60 2.31 -3.09
CA ASN A 257 0.95 1.22 -3.83
C ASN A 257 1.70 -0.12 -3.80
N GLU A 258 2.92 -0.15 -3.26
CA GLU A 258 3.78 -1.34 -3.10
C GLU A 258 4.09 -2.08 -4.42
N ALA A 259 3.82 -1.49 -5.58
CA ALA A 259 4.06 -2.15 -6.85
C ALA A 259 5.56 -2.43 -7.09
N GLY A 260 5.87 -3.67 -7.43
CA GLY A 260 7.24 -4.13 -7.62
C GLY A 260 7.91 -4.68 -6.36
N MET A 261 7.33 -4.47 -5.18
CA MET A 261 7.85 -5.05 -3.94
C MET A 261 7.45 -6.52 -3.78
N GLY A 262 6.30 -6.94 -4.36
CA GLY A 262 5.82 -8.31 -4.33
C GLY A 262 5.01 -8.67 -3.09
N THR A 263 4.71 -7.74 -2.23
CA THR A 263 3.86 -7.91 -1.05
C THR A 263 2.46 -8.34 -1.43
N GLU A 264 1.85 -7.64 -2.40
CA GLU A 264 0.53 -7.93 -2.94
C GLU A 264 0.43 -9.35 -3.54
N ALA A 265 1.52 -9.84 -4.13
CA ALA A 265 1.58 -11.19 -4.70
C ALA A 265 1.38 -12.29 -3.63
N MET A 266 1.68 -12.00 -2.36
CA MET A 266 1.39 -12.90 -1.25
C MET A 266 -0.11 -12.95 -0.90
N ALA A 267 -0.81 -11.81 -0.94
CA ALA A 267 -2.25 -11.75 -0.69
C ALA A 267 -3.04 -12.35 -1.86
N HIS A 268 -2.76 -11.92 -3.09
CA HIS A 268 -3.38 -12.45 -4.30
C HIS A 268 -3.05 -13.93 -4.53
N GLY A 269 -1.87 -14.37 -4.11
CA GLY A 269 -1.47 -15.78 -4.12
C GLY A 269 -2.34 -16.71 -3.27
N ALA A 270 -3.09 -16.16 -2.29
CA ALA A 270 -4.05 -16.90 -1.47
C ALA A 270 -5.47 -16.93 -2.08
N ALA A 271 -5.73 -16.27 -3.20
CA ALA A 271 -7.04 -16.23 -3.86
C ALA A 271 -7.46 -17.62 -4.36
N LYS A 272 -8.73 -17.99 -4.20
CA LYS A 272 -9.32 -19.19 -4.76
C LYS A 272 -9.51 -19.06 -6.27
N THR A 273 -8.53 -19.50 -7.02
CA THR A 273 -8.57 -19.48 -8.50
C THR A 273 -7.55 -20.46 -9.09
N SER A 274 -7.90 -21.03 -10.24
CA SER A 274 -7.02 -21.75 -11.13
C SER A 274 -6.55 -20.89 -12.32
N GLU A 275 -7.13 -19.66 -12.50
CA GLU A 275 -6.85 -18.79 -13.64
C GLU A 275 -5.94 -17.62 -13.24
N PRO A 276 -4.63 -17.65 -13.57
CA PRO A 276 -3.67 -16.68 -13.12
C PRO A 276 -3.87 -15.27 -13.70
N ILE A 277 -4.31 -15.19 -14.95
CA ILE A 277 -4.45 -13.91 -15.65
C ILE A 277 -5.61 -13.10 -15.07
N ARG A 278 -6.69 -13.76 -14.66
CA ARG A 278 -7.83 -13.12 -13.99
C ARG A 278 -7.39 -12.45 -12.70
N GLU A 279 -6.62 -13.15 -11.88
CA GLU A 279 -6.13 -12.58 -10.62
C GLU A 279 -5.13 -11.43 -10.86
N GLY A 280 -4.29 -11.53 -11.87
CA GLY A 280 -3.42 -10.42 -12.30
C GLY A 280 -4.21 -9.17 -12.70
N LEU A 281 -5.34 -9.33 -13.42
CA LEU A 281 -6.23 -8.21 -13.79
C LEU A 281 -6.90 -7.58 -12.56
N VAL A 282 -7.33 -8.39 -11.60
CA VAL A 282 -7.87 -7.87 -10.32
C VAL A 282 -6.82 -7.07 -9.56
N ALA A 283 -5.57 -7.53 -9.52
CA ALA A 283 -4.48 -6.86 -8.82
C ALA A 283 -4.11 -5.49 -9.42
N MET A 284 -4.34 -5.26 -10.73
CA MET A 284 -4.14 -3.95 -11.38
C MET A 284 -4.99 -2.84 -10.77
N LEU A 285 -6.14 -3.17 -10.17
CA LEU A 285 -7.00 -2.20 -9.50
C LEU A 285 -6.33 -1.59 -8.25
N GLY A 286 -5.35 -2.28 -7.66
CA GLY A 286 -4.62 -1.81 -6.49
C GLY A 286 -4.04 -0.41 -6.69
N PRO A 287 -3.03 -0.20 -7.57
CA PRO A 287 -2.43 1.11 -7.80
C PRO A 287 -3.41 2.14 -8.38
N MET A 288 -4.44 1.70 -9.11
CA MET A 288 -5.49 2.59 -9.60
C MET A 288 -6.27 3.22 -8.44
N ILE A 289 -6.77 2.41 -7.52
CA ILE A 289 -7.53 2.89 -6.35
C ILE A 289 -6.62 3.66 -5.40
N ASP A 290 -5.47 3.07 -5.06
CA ASP A 290 -4.53 3.62 -4.10
C ASP A 290 -3.97 4.97 -4.55
N THR A 291 -3.29 4.99 -5.70
CA THR A 291 -2.48 6.14 -6.09
C THR A 291 -3.24 7.08 -7.05
N LEU A 292 -3.88 6.56 -8.11
CA LEU A 292 -4.56 7.43 -9.07
C LEU A 292 -5.83 8.07 -8.48
N ILE A 293 -6.48 7.44 -7.48
CA ILE A 293 -7.67 7.99 -6.84
C ILE A 293 -7.30 8.59 -5.47
N VAL A 294 -6.91 7.77 -4.49
CA VAL A 294 -6.79 8.23 -3.11
C VAL A 294 -5.65 9.22 -2.91
N CYS A 295 -4.43 8.94 -3.43
CA CYS A 295 -3.32 9.89 -3.33
C CYS A 295 -3.59 11.19 -4.11
N THR A 296 -4.24 11.11 -5.26
CA THR A 296 -4.61 12.30 -6.04
C THR A 296 -5.57 13.20 -5.27
N ILE A 297 -6.61 12.62 -4.67
CA ILE A 297 -7.57 13.36 -3.85
C ILE A 297 -6.84 14.01 -2.67
N THR A 298 -5.96 13.30 -1.98
CA THR A 298 -5.16 13.83 -0.86
C THR A 298 -4.30 15.02 -1.31
N GLY A 299 -3.56 14.86 -2.42
CA GLY A 299 -2.72 15.94 -2.95
C GLY A 299 -3.52 17.17 -3.34
N LEU A 300 -4.67 16.98 -3.99
CA LEU A 300 -5.55 18.09 -4.36
C LEU A 300 -6.12 18.82 -3.14
N ILE A 301 -6.47 18.10 -2.05
CA ILE A 301 -6.93 18.73 -0.81
C ILE A 301 -5.82 19.62 -0.24
N ILE A 302 -4.60 19.09 -0.08
CA ILE A 302 -3.46 19.81 0.47
C ILE A 302 -3.13 21.04 -0.37
N LEU A 303 -3.15 20.92 -1.70
CA LEU A 303 -2.82 22.01 -2.60
C LEU A 303 -3.93 23.06 -2.71
N SER A 304 -5.21 22.63 -2.78
CA SER A 304 -6.35 23.55 -2.94
C SER A 304 -6.68 24.34 -1.68
N THR A 305 -6.43 23.79 -0.49
CA THR A 305 -6.54 24.52 0.78
C THR A 305 -5.38 25.50 1.02
N GLY A 306 -4.21 25.26 0.40
CA GLY A 306 -3.05 26.13 0.54
C GLY A 306 -2.17 25.88 1.78
N VAL A 307 -2.56 24.96 2.67
CA VAL A 307 -1.85 24.65 3.93
C VAL A 307 -0.38 24.30 3.74
N TRP A 308 -0.01 23.73 2.60
CA TRP A 308 1.37 23.36 2.30
C TRP A 308 2.34 24.55 2.19
N LYS A 309 1.84 25.76 1.94
CA LYS A 309 2.64 26.99 1.86
C LYS A 309 2.95 27.60 3.23
N GLU A 310 2.11 27.29 4.21
CA GLU A 310 2.19 27.83 5.57
C GLU A 310 2.82 26.83 6.54
N ALA A 311 3.01 25.58 6.07
CA ALA A 311 3.62 24.53 6.87
C ALA A 311 5.08 24.90 7.19
N GLY A 312 5.41 25.03 8.47
CA GLY A 312 6.80 25.08 8.94
C GLY A 312 7.50 23.73 8.73
N ASP A 313 8.82 23.73 8.89
CA ASP A 313 9.65 22.52 8.71
C ASP A 313 9.23 21.35 9.61
N ASP A 314 8.53 21.64 10.71
CA ASP A 314 8.06 20.64 11.68
C ASP A 314 6.71 20.02 11.31
N VAL A 315 5.94 20.60 10.37
CA VAL A 315 4.60 20.13 9.99
C VAL A 315 4.69 19.29 8.72
N ASN A 316 4.90 18.01 8.89
CA ASN A 316 4.95 17.07 7.76
C ASN A 316 4.07 15.83 8.02
N GLY A 317 3.99 14.95 7.02
CA GLY A 317 3.25 13.71 7.14
C GLY A 317 1.75 13.93 7.37
N ALA A 318 1.16 13.14 8.25
CA ALA A 318 -0.29 13.11 8.47
C ALA A 318 -0.82 14.41 9.10
N LEU A 319 0.00 15.17 9.83
CA LEU A 319 -0.40 16.45 10.44
C LEU A 319 -0.69 17.52 9.39
N LEU A 320 0.04 17.56 8.28
CA LEU A 320 -0.26 18.47 7.16
C LEU A 320 -1.64 18.16 6.54
N THR A 321 -1.96 16.91 6.36
CA THR A 321 -3.28 16.51 5.88
C THR A 321 -4.36 16.84 6.92
N ALA A 322 -4.07 16.73 8.22
CA ALA A 322 -4.99 17.11 9.28
C ALA A 322 -5.29 18.61 9.25
N SER A 323 -4.29 19.45 9.01
CA SER A 323 -4.47 20.89 8.82
C SER A 323 -5.37 21.19 7.62
N ALA A 324 -5.19 20.50 6.50
CA ALA A 324 -6.04 20.63 5.32
C ALA A 324 -7.50 20.23 5.59
N PHE A 325 -7.74 19.16 6.36
CA PHE A 325 -9.08 18.75 6.76
C PHE A 325 -9.73 19.75 7.74
N THR A 326 -8.96 20.29 8.67
CA THR A 326 -9.43 21.30 9.64
C THR A 326 -9.86 22.58 8.93
N GLN A 327 -9.08 23.03 7.95
CA GLN A 327 -9.40 24.21 7.14
C GLN A 327 -10.59 23.95 6.22
N GLY A 328 -10.66 22.78 5.58
CA GLY A 328 -11.73 22.41 4.64
C GLY A 328 -13.06 22.07 5.30
N ILE A 329 -13.04 21.57 6.54
CA ILE A 329 -14.22 21.22 7.35
C ILE A 329 -14.03 21.80 8.76
N PRO A 330 -14.34 23.09 9.00
CA PRO A 330 -14.05 23.76 10.27
C PRO A 330 -14.74 23.14 11.48
N LEU A 331 -15.92 22.53 11.30
CA LEU A 331 -16.67 21.82 12.34
C LEU A 331 -16.35 20.32 12.30
N GLY A 332 -15.21 19.91 12.88
CA GLY A 332 -14.90 18.50 13.12
C GLY A 332 -14.07 17.80 12.04
N GLY A 333 -13.44 18.53 11.11
CA GLY A 333 -12.60 17.94 10.06
C GLY A 333 -11.44 17.11 10.60
N SER A 334 -10.78 17.58 11.67
CA SER A 334 -9.73 16.82 12.35
C SER A 334 -10.22 15.49 12.94
N TYR A 335 -11.42 15.47 13.52
CA TYR A 335 -12.03 14.22 14.06
C TYR A 335 -12.42 13.26 12.93
N LEU A 336 -12.95 13.76 11.81
CA LEU A 336 -13.23 12.95 10.63
C LEU A 336 -11.96 12.33 10.06
N LEU A 337 -10.90 13.13 9.94
CA LEU A 337 -9.61 12.58 9.52
C LEU A 337 -9.07 11.56 10.52
N LEU A 338 -9.19 11.81 11.82
CA LEU A 338 -8.76 10.84 12.83
C LEU A 338 -9.46 9.49 12.65
N VAL A 339 -10.76 9.47 12.39
CA VAL A 339 -11.49 8.22 12.11
C VAL A 339 -10.95 7.55 10.85
N CYS A 340 -10.68 8.31 9.79
CA CYS A 340 -10.06 7.79 8.57
C CYS A 340 -8.67 7.20 8.87
N VAL A 341 -7.82 7.92 9.58
CA VAL A 341 -6.46 7.50 9.95
C VAL A 341 -6.48 6.26 10.84
N LEU A 342 -7.40 6.19 11.80
CA LEU A 342 -7.62 4.98 12.60
C LEU A 342 -7.92 3.78 11.70
N CYS A 343 -8.91 3.91 10.80
CA CYS A 343 -9.28 2.83 9.89
C CYS A 343 -8.12 2.44 8.95
N PHE A 344 -7.42 3.41 8.38
CA PHE A 344 -6.30 3.20 7.47
C PHE A 344 -5.11 2.55 8.16
N SER A 345 -4.72 3.05 9.34
CA SER A 345 -3.62 2.47 10.11
C SER A 345 -3.93 1.05 10.57
N PHE A 346 -5.13 0.82 11.12
CA PHE A 346 -5.54 -0.52 11.54
C PHE A 346 -5.61 -1.50 10.38
N SER A 347 -6.16 -1.11 9.23
CA SER A 347 -6.23 -1.99 8.06
C SER A 347 -4.83 -2.40 7.59
N SER A 348 -3.89 -1.43 7.49
CA SER A 348 -2.52 -1.71 7.06
C SER A 348 -1.76 -2.55 8.08
N MET A 349 -1.89 -2.27 9.38
CA MET A 349 -1.29 -3.09 10.43
C MET A 349 -1.79 -4.55 10.38
N ILE A 350 -3.07 -4.77 10.07
CA ILE A 350 -3.62 -6.11 9.92
C ILE A 350 -3.09 -6.78 8.64
N GLY A 351 -3.06 -6.07 7.51
CA GLY A 351 -2.59 -6.59 6.23
C GLY A 351 -1.12 -6.99 6.24
N PHE A 352 -0.25 -6.11 6.71
CA PHE A 352 1.20 -6.35 6.78
C PHE A 352 1.59 -7.52 7.68
N SER A 353 0.83 -7.81 8.72
CA SER A 353 1.08 -8.96 9.60
C SER A 353 1.13 -10.29 8.85
N TYR A 354 0.30 -10.44 7.81
CA TYR A 354 0.30 -11.62 6.96
C TYR A 354 1.60 -11.74 6.18
N TYR A 355 2.12 -10.64 5.65
CA TYR A 355 3.34 -10.63 4.86
C TYR A 355 4.57 -10.97 5.73
N VAL A 356 4.70 -10.35 6.89
CA VAL A 356 5.76 -10.67 7.86
C VAL A 356 5.73 -12.14 8.26
N THR A 357 4.55 -12.63 8.62
CA THR A 357 4.37 -14.03 9.03
C THR A 357 4.71 -14.98 7.88
N LYS A 358 4.30 -14.67 6.65
CA LYS A 358 4.56 -15.49 5.47
C LYS A 358 6.04 -15.55 5.12
N CYS A 359 6.73 -14.40 5.11
CA CYS A 359 8.17 -14.32 4.90
C CYS A 359 8.94 -15.07 6.01
N GLY A 360 8.57 -14.86 7.26
CA GLY A 360 9.24 -15.50 8.38
C GLY A 360 9.02 -17.02 8.44
N ILE A 361 7.81 -17.53 8.12
CA ILE A 361 7.57 -18.98 8.03
C ILE A 361 8.39 -19.60 6.92
N PHE A 362 8.56 -18.92 5.79
CA PHE A 362 9.42 -19.41 4.71
C PHE A 362 10.89 -19.54 5.13
N LEU A 363 11.38 -18.60 5.97
CA LEU A 363 12.77 -18.59 6.48
C LEU A 363 12.99 -19.63 7.59
N PHE A 364 12.09 -19.69 8.57
CA PHE A 364 12.29 -20.38 9.84
C PHE A 364 11.39 -21.60 10.04
N GLY A 365 10.49 -21.85 9.08
CA GLY A 365 9.54 -22.94 9.16
C GLY A 365 8.24 -22.60 9.92
N PRO A 366 7.26 -23.53 9.92
CA PRO A 366 5.90 -23.27 10.43
C PRO A 366 5.85 -23.05 11.96
N GLY A 367 6.79 -23.60 12.71
CA GLY A 367 6.90 -23.39 14.17
C GLY A 367 7.17 -21.94 14.57
N ALA A 368 7.68 -21.11 13.64
CA ALA A 368 7.99 -19.71 13.90
C ALA A 368 6.74 -18.79 13.90
N ARG A 369 5.55 -19.29 13.55
CA ARG A 369 4.34 -18.46 13.42
C ARG A 369 4.05 -17.61 14.65
N ILE A 370 4.03 -18.19 15.84
CA ILE A 370 3.72 -17.47 17.07
C ILE A 370 4.83 -16.48 17.44
N PRO A 371 6.12 -16.86 17.47
CA PRO A 371 7.22 -15.89 17.65
C PRO A 371 7.17 -14.71 16.66
N LEU A 372 6.83 -14.94 15.38
CA LEU A 372 6.71 -13.89 14.39
C LEU A 372 5.56 -12.93 14.66
N ILE A 373 4.42 -13.43 15.17
CA ILE A 373 3.32 -12.56 15.60
C ILE A 373 3.78 -11.66 16.75
N PHE A 374 4.47 -12.20 17.76
CA PHE A 374 5.01 -11.38 18.83
C PHE A 374 6.05 -10.39 18.35
N PHE A 375 6.97 -10.80 17.46
CA PHE A 375 7.92 -9.89 16.82
C PHE A 375 7.21 -8.73 16.12
N TYR A 376 6.13 -9.01 15.39
CA TYR A 376 5.33 -8.01 14.72
C TYR A 376 4.65 -7.05 15.70
N LEU A 377 4.04 -7.56 16.78
CA LEU A 377 3.37 -6.76 17.79
C LEU A 377 4.35 -5.87 18.57
N ILE A 378 5.54 -6.38 18.87
CA ILE A 378 6.63 -5.57 19.46
C ILE A 378 7.04 -4.47 18.47
N GLY A 379 7.11 -4.78 17.17
CA GLY A 379 7.39 -3.80 16.13
C GLY A 379 6.41 -2.63 16.13
N ILE A 380 5.11 -2.84 16.40
CA ILE A 380 4.11 -1.77 16.55
C ILE A 380 4.50 -0.83 17.71
N VAL A 381 4.85 -1.38 18.87
CA VAL A 381 5.19 -0.60 20.07
C VAL A 381 6.47 0.20 19.87
N VAL A 382 7.50 -0.43 19.32
CA VAL A 382 8.79 0.21 19.06
C VAL A 382 8.63 1.34 18.05
N SER A 383 7.87 1.11 17.00
CA SER A 383 7.67 2.10 15.92
C SER A 383 6.88 3.33 16.37
N ALA A 384 6.05 3.22 17.40
CA ALA A 384 5.34 4.36 17.99
C ALA A 384 6.30 5.40 18.61
N VAL A 385 7.50 4.96 19.02
CA VAL A 385 8.48 5.80 19.74
C VAL A 385 9.56 6.38 18.83
N ILE A 386 9.90 5.69 17.74
CA ILE A 386 10.96 6.09 16.79
C ILE A 386 10.55 7.37 16.02
N GLU A 387 11.52 8.19 15.64
CA GLU A 387 11.29 9.37 14.81
C GLU A 387 10.87 9.01 13.38
N LEU A 388 9.99 9.82 12.78
CA LEU A 388 9.44 9.56 11.44
C LEU A 388 10.53 9.46 10.36
N GLY A 389 11.56 10.32 10.43
CA GLY A 389 12.66 10.33 9.47
C GLY A 389 13.41 8.99 9.43
N ASP A 390 13.70 8.43 10.58
CA ASP A 390 14.38 7.12 10.70
C ASP A 390 13.49 5.98 10.20
N VAL A 391 12.18 6.04 10.51
CA VAL A 391 11.19 5.08 10.02
C VAL A 391 11.17 5.07 8.50
N ILE A 392 11.09 6.25 7.87
CA ILE A 392 11.04 6.40 6.40
C ILE A 392 12.32 5.87 5.77
N ASN A 393 13.49 6.28 6.28
CA ASN A 393 14.78 5.86 5.75
C ASN A 393 14.97 4.33 5.83
N PHE A 394 14.60 3.74 6.97
CA PHE A 394 14.66 2.29 7.16
C PHE A 394 13.76 1.55 6.15
N LEU A 395 12.52 1.98 6.00
CA LEU A 395 11.56 1.35 5.09
C LEU A 395 11.96 1.52 3.62
N ASP A 396 12.46 2.69 3.22
CA ASP A 396 12.94 2.92 1.84
C ASP A 396 14.06 1.94 1.47
N ILE A 397 14.98 1.64 2.42
CA ILE A 397 16.03 0.64 2.22
C ILE A 397 15.43 -0.77 2.11
N MET A 398 14.56 -1.17 3.04
CA MET A 398 13.96 -2.50 3.04
C MET A 398 13.13 -2.75 1.78
N PHE A 399 12.34 -1.79 1.36
CA PHE A 399 11.52 -1.86 0.16
C PHE A 399 12.36 -1.90 -1.12
N GLY A 400 13.41 -1.08 -1.21
CA GLY A 400 14.35 -1.14 -2.32
C GLY A 400 14.98 -2.53 -2.46
N MET A 401 15.39 -3.12 -1.33
CA MET A 401 15.98 -4.46 -1.32
C MET A 401 14.97 -5.58 -1.62
N MET A 402 13.69 -5.41 -1.29
CA MET A 402 12.62 -6.33 -1.69
C MET A 402 12.30 -6.25 -3.19
N ALA A 403 12.36 -5.05 -3.76
CA ALA A 403 12.04 -4.82 -5.15
C ALA A 403 13.02 -5.53 -6.10
N ILE A 404 14.30 -5.62 -5.75
CA ILE A 404 15.32 -6.27 -6.59
C ILE A 404 14.96 -7.73 -6.93
N PRO A 405 14.75 -8.65 -5.96
CA PRO A 405 14.39 -10.03 -6.26
C PRO A 405 13.05 -10.15 -6.98
N THR A 406 12.07 -9.34 -6.61
CA THR A 406 10.74 -9.38 -7.19
C THR A 406 10.74 -8.93 -8.65
N MET A 407 11.32 -7.77 -8.95
CA MET A 407 11.35 -7.20 -10.30
C MET A 407 12.22 -8.03 -11.24
N LEU A 408 13.40 -8.47 -10.78
CA LEU A 408 14.28 -9.33 -11.58
C LEU A 408 13.56 -10.62 -11.99
N SER A 409 12.91 -11.29 -11.06
CA SER A 409 12.18 -12.54 -11.35
C SER A 409 10.93 -12.30 -12.20
N ALA A 410 10.19 -11.21 -11.97
CA ALA A 410 9.04 -10.86 -12.79
C ALA A 410 9.46 -10.56 -14.24
N LEU A 411 10.56 -9.85 -14.46
CA LEU A 411 11.10 -9.58 -15.80
C LEU A 411 11.51 -10.87 -16.51
N LEU A 412 12.24 -11.76 -15.84
CA LEU A 412 12.69 -13.05 -16.41
C LEU A 412 11.53 -13.98 -16.74
N LEU A 413 10.44 -13.93 -15.96
CA LEU A 413 9.26 -14.78 -16.15
C LEU A 413 8.16 -14.12 -17.00
N SER A 414 8.28 -12.83 -17.33
CA SER A 414 7.26 -12.08 -18.08
C SER A 414 6.85 -12.73 -19.42
N PRO A 415 7.74 -13.38 -20.22
CA PRO A 415 7.31 -14.04 -21.45
C PRO A 415 6.30 -15.16 -21.21
N ARG A 416 6.40 -15.86 -20.07
CA ARG A 416 5.47 -16.96 -19.72
C ARG A 416 4.10 -16.41 -19.34
N VAL A 417 4.05 -15.32 -18.59
CA VAL A 417 2.79 -14.61 -18.27
C VAL A 417 2.13 -14.11 -19.55
N MET A 418 2.90 -13.51 -20.47
CA MET A 418 2.37 -13.01 -21.75
C MET A 418 1.84 -14.14 -22.64
N GLY A 419 2.46 -15.33 -22.60
CA GLY A 419 1.94 -16.52 -23.28
C GLY A 419 0.55 -16.88 -22.76
N ARG A 420 0.43 -17.04 -21.45
CA ARG A 420 -0.87 -17.37 -20.80
C ARG A 420 -1.92 -16.26 -20.99
N ALA A 421 -1.52 -14.99 -20.98
CA ALA A 421 -2.43 -13.89 -21.23
C ALA A 421 -3.02 -13.94 -22.64
N ARG A 422 -2.22 -14.27 -23.67
CA ARG A 422 -2.72 -14.43 -25.04
C ARG A 422 -3.73 -15.58 -25.15
N GLU A 423 -3.46 -16.72 -24.52
CA GLU A 423 -4.39 -17.87 -24.47
C GLU A 423 -5.71 -17.48 -23.80
N TYR A 424 -5.64 -16.81 -22.63
CA TYR A 424 -6.80 -16.36 -21.88
C TYR A 424 -7.70 -15.39 -22.70
N PHE A 425 -7.10 -14.36 -23.34
CA PHE A 425 -7.87 -13.42 -24.14
C PHE A 425 -8.39 -14.01 -25.44
N ALA A 426 -7.67 -14.98 -26.05
CA ALA A 426 -8.16 -15.70 -27.21
C ALA A 426 -9.41 -16.56 -26.88
N ALA A 427 -9.38 -17.23 -25.73
CA ALA A 427 -10.53 -18.02 -25.25
C ALA A 427 -11.76 -17.13 -24.94
N LEU A 428 -11.54 -15.95 -24.35
CA LEU A 428 -12.62 -14.98 -24.09
C LEU A 428 -13.23 -14.42 -25.41
N GLY A 429 -12.42 -14.17 -26.44
CA GLY A 429 -12.89 -13.70 -27.73
C GLY A 429 -13.67 -14.75 -28.54
N GLN A 430 -13.51 -16.04 -28.22
CA GLN A 430 -14.29 -17.12 -28.85
C GLN A 430 -15.61 -17.39 -28.11
N ALA A 431 -15.73 -16.95 -26.86
CA ALA A 431 -16.93 -17.15 -26.04
C ALA A 431 -17.96 -16.01 -26.14
N GLN A 432 -17.64 -14.94 -26.88
CA GLN A 432 -18.52 -13.84 -27.26
C GLN A 432 -19.00 -13.97 -28.71
#